data_eba0285637d88b107e8f723e056b1319
#
_entry.id   eba0285637d88b107e8f723e056b1319
#
_cell.length_a   1.000
_cell.length_b   1.000
_cell.length_c   1.000
_cell.angle_alpha   90.00
_cell.angle_beta   90.00
_cell.angle_gamma   90.00
#
_symmetry.space_group_name_H-M   'P 1'
#
loop_
_entity.id
_entity.type
_entity.pdbx_description
1 polymer ?
#
loop_
_entity_poly.entity_id
_entity_poly.type
_entity_poly.pdbx_seq_one_letter_code
_entity_poly.pdbx_strand_id
1 'polypeptide(L)'
;QGADIIAVIRTTGQSLLDYVPYGATTEGFGGTFATQENFRIMRTALDKVGEDVGRYIRLCNYCSGLCMPEIAIMGAFEGLDVMLNDALYGILFRDINMQRTLVDQYFSRIINGFAGVIINTGEDNYLTTADAVEAAHTVLASDLINEQLALLAGLPQEQMGLGHAFEMDPALENGFLLELAQAQMTREIFPKATLKYMPPTKFMTGNIFKGHLQDALFNMVGIWTNQGIQLLGMPTEAIHTPFMSDRFLAIENAKYIFSNMKNIGDEMEFKEGGIIKTRAKEVLNNAIELLQKLTSEGLFNALEKGIFGDVKRSRTGGKGLSGVVAKGSNYMNPFINLMKGRK
;
A
#
# COMPACT_ATOMS: atom_id res chain seq x y z
N GLN A 1 -5.62 -13.45 -18.12
CA GLN A 1 -4.38 -13.96 -17.53
C GLN A 1 -4.58 -14.44 -16.08
N GLY A 2 -5.42 -13.82 -15.24
CA GLY A 2 -5.78 -14.37 -13.93
C GLY A 2 -5.59 -13.42 -12.74
N ALA A 3 -5.19 -12.18 -12.95
CA ALA A 3 -5.11 -11.20 -11.86
C ALA A 3 -6.50 -10.98 -11.23
N ASP A 4 -6.58 -10.96 -9.90
CA ASP A 4 -7.82 -10.74 -9.15
C ASP A 4 -8.05 -9.28 -8.80
N ILE A 5 -6.97 -8.50 -8.73
CA ILE A 5 -6.98 -7.06 -8.45
C ILE A 5 -6.17 -6.35 -9.50
N ILE A 6 -6.72 -5.30 -10.08
CA ILE A 6 -6.01 -4.41 -11.01
C ILE A 6 -5.83 -3.06 -10.32
N ALA A 7 -4.58 -2.69 -10.10
CA ALA A 7 -4.23 -1.39 -9.58
C ALA A 7 -4.13 -0.38 -10.72
N VAL A 8 -4.81 0.74 -10.57
CA VAL A 8 -4.77 1.86 -11.51
C VAL A 8 -4.21 3.10 -10.84
N ILE A 9 -3.32 3.77 -11.55
CA ILE A 9 -2.90 5.11 -11.20
C ILE A 9 -3.85 6.05 -11.93
N ARG A 10 -4.36 7.05 -11.24
CA ARG A 10 -5.24 8.03 -11.86
C ARG A 10 -4.52 8.84 -12.94
N THR A 11 -5.30 9.51 -13.78
CA THR A 11 -4.84 10.27 -14.95
C THR A 11 -3.73 11.27 -14.68
N THR A 12 -3.70 11.86 -13.48
CA THR A 12 -2.68 12.83 -13.09
C THR A 12 -1.29 12.24 -12.84
N GLY A 13 -1.14 10.93 -12.84
CA GLY A 13 0.08 10.27 -12.42
C GLY A 13 0.45 10.56 -10.95
N GLN A 14 1.32 9.76 -10.39
CA GLN A 14 1.65 9.86 -8.96
C GLN A 14 2.38 11.17 -8.60
N SER A 15 3.26 11.66 -9.47
CA SER A 15 4.00 12.91 -9.27
C SER A 15 3.11 14.17 -9.24
N LEU A 16 1.90 14.10 -9.79
CA LEU A 16 0.95 15.21 -9.85
C LEU A 16 -0.19 15.10 -8.83
N LEU A 17 -0.18 14.10 -7.97
CA LEU A 17 -1.20 13.89 -6.94
C LEU A 17 -1.39 15.09 -6.02
N ASP A 18 -0.30 15.82 -5.75
CA ASP A 18 -0.29 16.96 -4.86
C ASP A 18 -1.02 18.18 -5.44
N TYR A 19 -1.21 18.21 -6.76
CA TYR A 19 -1.86 19.31 -7.48
C TYR A 19 -3.35 19.10 -7.72
N VAL A 20 -3.89 17.94 -7.37
CA VAL A 20 -5.33 17.64 -7.53
C VAL A 20 -6.23 18.68 -6.85
N PRO A 21 -5.92 19.18 -5.62
CA PRO A 21 -6.74 20.20 -4.99
C PRO A 21 -6.84 21.51 -5.76
N TYR A 22 -5.85 21.79 -6.59
CA TYR A 22 -5.78 23.01 -7.36
C TYR A 22 -6.40 22.89 -8.75
N GLY A 23 -6.92 21.71 -9.08
CA GLY A 23 -7.44 21.41 -10.41
C GLY A 23 -6.37 21.29 -11.50
N ALA A 24 -5.09 21.27 -11.13
CA ALA A 24 -3.99 21.12 -12.08
C ALA A 24 -3.85 19.66 -12.50
N THR A 25 -4.07 19.38 -13.78
CA THR A 25 -3.84 18.07 -14.40
C THR A 25 -3.22 18.24 -15.77
N THR A 26 -2.63 17.19 -16.30
CA THR A 26 -2.10 17.17 -17.67
C THR A 26 -3.17 17.27 -18.73
N GLU A 27 -4.43 16.91 -18.40
CA GLU A 27 -5.58 16.96 -19.29
C GLU A 27 -6.32 18.31 -19.25
N GLY A 28 -5.91 19.23 -18.39
CA GLY A 28 -6.49 20.56 -18.29
C GLY A 28 -7.82 20.67 -17.53
N PHE A 29 -8.45 19.57 -17.15
CA PHE A 29 -9.64 19.55 -16.27
C PHE A 29 -9.24 19.36 -14.82
N GLY A 30 -10.12 19.71 -13.89
CA GLY A 30 -9.89 19.48 -12.46
C GLY A 30 -9.53 18.03 -12.17
N GLY A 31 -8.43 17.81 -11.45
CA GLY A 31 -7.89 16.46 -11.20
C GLY A 31 -8.89 15.53 -10.51
N THR A 32 -9.80 16.07 -9.70
CA THR A 32 -10.88 15.31 -9.06
C THR A 32 -11.85 14.74 -10.08
N PHE A 33 -12.28 15.52 -11.06
CA PHE A 33 -13.19 15.05 -12.12
C PHE A 33 -12.53 13.96 -12.97
N ALA A 34 -11.31 14.19 -13.44
CA ALA A 34 -10.55 13.21 -14.23
C ALA A 34 -10.31 11.91 -13.45
N THR A 35 -10.11 11.99 -12.15
CA THR A 35 -9.93 10.83 -11.28
C THR A 35 -11.20 9.99 -11.17
N GLN A 36 -12.36 10.64 -10.96
CA GLN A 36 -13.65 9.96 -10.91
C GLN A 36 -13.97 9.26 -12.22
N GLU A 37 -13.80 9.96 -13.33
CA GLU A 37 -14.03 9.40 -14.68
C GLU A 37 -13.10 8.21 -14.97
N ASN A 38 -11.86 8.27 -14.53
CA ASN A 38 -10.92 7.14 -14.63
C ASN A 38 -11.45 5.90 -13.88
N PHE A 39 -11.94 6.06 -12.65
CA PHE A 39 -12.54 4.95 -11.89
C PHE A 39 -13.74 4.36 -12.64
N ARG A 40 -14.64 5.20 -13.13
CA ARG A 40 -15.83 4.78 -13.89
C ARG A 40 -15.47 3.97 -15.13
N ILE A 41 -14.52 4.45 -15.93
CA ILE A 41 -14.07 3.77 -17.14
C ILE A 41 -13.42 2.42 -16.79
N MET A 42 -12.55 2.40 -15.79
CA MET A 42 -11.87 1.18 -15.37
C MET A 42 -12.84 0.16 -14.77
N ARG A 43 -13.77 0.59 -13.92
CA ARG A 43 -14.79 -0.31 -13.37
C ARG A 43 -15.63 -0.94 -14.48
N THR A 44 -16.12 -0.12 -15.41
CA THR A 44 -16.89 -0.62 -16.57
C THR A 44 -16.10 -1.66 -17.38
N ALA A 45 -14.82 -1.40 -17.63
CA ALA A 45 -13.95 -2.34 -18.35
C ALA A 45 -13.74 -3.65 -17.58
N LEU A 46 -13.52 -3.57 -16.27
CA LEU A 46 -13.31 -4.74 -15.43
C LEU A 46 -14.59 -5.57 -15.25
N ASP A 47 -15.74 -4.94 -15.18
CA ASP A 47 -17.04 -5.64 -15.13
C ASP A 47 -17.27 -6.45 -16.41
N LYS A 48 -17.05 -5.84 -17.57
CA LYS A 48 -17.15 -6.53 -18.85
C LYS A 48 -16.21 -7.72 -18.95
N VAL A 49 -14.93 -7.55 -18.57
CA VAL A 49 -13.98 -8.67 -18.55
C VAL A 49 -14.39 -9.72 -17.51
N GLY A 50 -14.91 -9.28 -16.36
CA GLY A 50 -15.41 -10.17 -15.31
C GLY A 50 -16.55 -11.08 -15.78
N GLU A 51 -17.50 -10.52 -16.57
CA GLU A 51 -18.55 -11.30 -17.23
C GLU A 51 -17.96 -12.33 -18.19
N ASP A 52 -17.00 -11.93 -19.03
CA ASP A 52 -16.36 -12.84 -20.02
C ASP A 52 -15.61 -13.99 -19.34
N VAL A 53 -14.99 -13.79 -18.18
CA VAL A 53 -14.17 -14.80 -17.47
C VAL A 53 -14.89 -15.46 -16.28
N GLY A 54 -16.14 -15.07 -16.00
CA GLY A 54 -16.97 -15.67 -14.96
C GLY A 54 -16.50 -15.37 -13.53
N ARG A 55 -15.83 -14.22 -13.28
CA ARG A 55 -15.38 -13.83 -11.94
C ARG A 55 -15.29 -12.31 -11.78
N TYR A 56 -15.50 -11.84 -10.56
CA TYR A 56 -15.31 -10.43 -10.23
C TYR A 56 -13.82 -10.07 -10.19
N ILE A 57 -13.45 -8.95 -10.82
CA ILE A 57 -12.09 -8.41 -10.81
C ILE A 57 -12.12 -7.09 -10.04
N ARG A 58 -11.35 -7.00 -8.96
CA ARG A 58 -11.32 -5.84 -8.08
C ARG A 58 -10.55 -4.68 -8.71
N LEU A 59 -11.06 -3.48 -8.47
CA LEU A 59 -10.41 -2.23 -8.84
C LEU A 59 -9.66 -1.67 -7.63
N CYS A 60 -8.37 -1.44 -7.78
CA CYS A 60 -7.53 -0.79 -6.78
C CYS A 60 -7.06 0.58 -7.28
N ASN A 61 -7.10 1.58 -6.40
CA ASN A 61 -6.46 2.88 -6.67
C ASN A 61 -5.15 3.00 -5.89
N TYR A 62 -4.09 3.37 -6.60
CA TYR A 62 -2.78 3.61 -6.02
C TYR A 62 -2.56 5.12 -5.84
N CYS A 63 -3.10 5.69 -4.77
CA CYS A 63 -3.07 7.11 -4.50
C CYS A 63 -3.04 7.41 -3.00
N SER A 64 -1.94 7.97 -2.53
CA SER A 64 -1.82 8.53 -1.19
C SER A 64 -1.22 9.94 -1.28
N GLY A 65 -2.01 10.96 -0.95
CA GLY A 65 -1.60 12.35 -1.09
C GLY A 65 -2.67 13.31 -0.57
N LEU A 66 -2.73 14.50 -1.11
CA LEU A 66 -3.79 15.46 -0.80
C LEU A 66 -5.15 15.02 -1.39
N CYS A 67 -6.23 15.50 -0.81
CA CYS A 67 -7.60 15.16 -1.21
C CYS A 67 -8.00 13.69 -1.05
N MET A 68 -7.47 13.01 -0.06
CA MET A 68 -7.83 11.60 0.20
C MET A 68 -9.31 11.39 0.49
N PRO A 69 -10.02 12.23 1.27
CA PRO A 69 -11.46 12.08 1.48
C PRO A 69 -12.28 12.22 0.18
N GLU A 70 -11.94 13.19 -0.67
CA GLU A 70 -12.59 13.39 -1.95
C GLU A 70 -12.40 12.17 -2.87
N ILE A 71 -11.19 11.62 -2.92
CA ILE A 71 -10.88 10.44 -3.71
C ILE A 71 -11.61 9.21 -3.17
N ALA A 72 -11.69 9.06 -1.85
CA ALA A 72 -12.44 7.96 -1.22
C ALA A 72 -13.92 7.98 -1.61
N ILE A 73 -14.57 9.16 -1.60
CA ILE A 73 -15.97 9.28 -2.03
C ILE A 73 -16.12 8.98 -3.53
N MET A 74 -15.25 9.53 -4.37
CA MET A 74 -15.29 9.24 -5.81
C MET A 74 -15.13 7.74 -6.07
N GLY A 75 -14.16 7.11 -5.40
CA GLY A 75 -13.94 5.68 -5.50
C GLY A 75 -15.14 4.85 -5.04
N ALA A 76 -15.72 5.19 -3.89
CA ALA A 76 -16.90 4.52 -3.35
C ALA A 76 -18.11 4.58 -4.31
N PHE A 77 -18.31 5.71 -5.01
CA PHE A 77 -19.39 5.84 -5.98
C PHE A 77 -19.17 5.09 -7.29
N GLU A 78 -17.90 4.91 -7.66
CA GLU A 78 -17.53 4.24 -8.92
C GLU A 78 -17.12 2.78 -8.73
N GLY A 79 -17.39 2.19 -7.55
CA GLY A 79 -17.14 0.78 -7.30
C GLY A 79 -15.66 0.42 -7.11
N LEU A 80 -14.90 1.28 -6.44
CA LEU A 80 -13.55 0.98 -6.00
C LEU A 80 -13.57 -0.07 -4.88
N ASP A 81 -12.70 -1.06 -4.96
CA ASP A 81 -12.61 -2.14 -3.96
C ASP A 81 -11.45 -1.97 -2.99
N VAL A 82 -10.34 -1.39 -3.47
CA VAL A 82 -9.10 -1.22 -2.68
C VAL A 82 -8.51 0.16 -2.91
N MET A 83 -8.11 0.83 -1.85
CA MET A 83 -7.52 2.17 -1.91
C MET A 83 -6.23 2.25 -1.13
N LEU A 84 -5.14 2.73 -1.76
CA LEU A 84 -3.92 3.07 -1.03
C LEU A 84 -4.21 4.20 -0.05
N ASN A 85 -4.02 3.94 1.23
CA ASN A 85 -4.39 4.84 2.33
C ASN A 85 -3.39 4.67 3.48
N ASP A 86 -2.16 5.15 3.25
CA ASP A 86 -1.05 5.03 4.18
C ASP A 86 -0.88 6.32 4.98
N ALA A 87 -0.88 6.21 6.31
CA ALA A 87 -0.79 7.36 7.20
C ALA A 87 0.56 8.09 7.12
N LEU A 88 1.65 7.40 6.81
CA LEU A 88 3.00 7.97 6.80
C LEU A 88 3.51 8.29 5.39
N TYR A 89 3.04 7.59 4.37
CA TYR A 89 3.52 7.76 3.00
C TYR A 89 3.44 9.21 2.49
N GLY A 90 2.31 9.87 2.70
CA GLY A 90 2.12 11.26 2.30
C GLY A 90 3.09 12.21 2.98
N ILE A 91 3.39 11.97 4.25
CA ILE A 91 4.33 12.75 5.04
C ILE A 91 5.76 12.52 4.55
N LEU A 92 6.18 11.27 4.48
CA LEU A 92 7.58 10.92 4.24
C LEU A 92 8.00 11.17 2.79
N PHE A 93 7.23 10.70 1.82
CA PHE A 93 7.62 10.70 0.41
C PHE A 93 7.00 11.79 -0.44
N ARG A 94 5.92 12.43 0.03
CA ARG A 94 5.24 13.49 -0.70
C ARG A 94 5.45 14.87 -0.12
N ASP A 95 6.12 14.96 1.03
CA ASP A 95 6.32 16.20 1.77
C ASP A 95 4.98 16.93 2.04
N ILE A 96 3.95 16.15 2.39
CA ILE A 96 2.67 16.69 2.81
C ILE A 96 2.75 16.97 4.32
N ASN A 97 2.18 18.07 4.75
CA ASN A 97 2.14 18.42 6.16
C ASN A 97 1.57 17.26 7.00
N MET A 98 2.23 16.92 8.10
CA MET A 98 1.87 15.76 8.90
C MET A 98 0.47 15.84 9.53
N GLN A 99 0.07 17.02 9.99
CA GLN A 99 -1.27 17.22 10.55
C GLN A 99 -2.33 17.09 9.45
N ARG A 100 -2.10 17.68 8.29
CA ARG A 100 -2.99 17.56 7.14
C ARG A 100 -3.13 16.11 6.68
N THR A 101 -2.03 15.39 6.59
CA THR A 101 -2.04 13.98 6.19
C THR A 101 -2.89 13.14 7.13
N LEU A 102 -2.68 13.23 8.44
CA LEU A 102 -3.42 12.41 9.40
C LEU A 102 -4.91 12.76 9.43
N VAL A 103 -5.28 14.02 9.27
CA VAL A 103 -6.69 14.43 9.15
C VAL A 103 -7.33 13.86 7.89
N ASP A 104 -6.68 14.02 6.73
CA ASP A 104 -7.20 13.50 5.46
C ASP A 104 -7.30 11.96 5.48
N GLN A 105 -6.31 11.27 6.05
CA GLN A 105 -6.33 9.82 6.20
C GLN A 105 -7.45 9.35 7.14
N TYR A 106 -7.67 10.03 8.26
CA TYR A 106 -8.75 9.69 9.18
C TYR A 106 -10.13 9.77 8.50
N PHE A 107 -10.44 10.88 7.85
CA PHE A 107 -11.72 11.03 7.14
C PHE A 107 -11.86 10.08 5.95
N SER A 108 -10.80 9.87 5.20
CA SER A 108 -10.78 8.89 4.12
C SER A 108 -11.10 7.47 4.61
N ARG A 109 -10.57 7.08 5.77
CA ARG A 109 -10.83 5.76 6.38
C ARG A 109 -12.26 5.60 6.87
N ILE A 110 -12.89 6.64 7.41
CA ILE A 110 -14.33 6.63 7.74
C ILE A 110 -15.14 6.33 6.49
N ILE A 111 -14.85 7.00 5.37
CA ILE A 111 -15.55 6.80 4.11
C ILE A 111 -15.33 5.39 3.56
N ASN A 112 -14.09 4.94 3.55
CA ASN A 112 -13.73 3.60 3.08
C ASN A 112 -14.36 2.50 3.93
N GLY A 113 -14.38 2.66 5.26
CA GLY A 113 -15.05 1.74 6.18
C GLY A 113 -16.54 1.63 5.89
N PHE A 114 -17.22 2.76 5.67
CA PHE A 114 -18.63 2.81 5.33
C PHE A 114 -18.93 2.20 3.96
N ALA A 115 -18.03 2.37 2.99
CA ALA A 115 -18.20 1.88 1.62
C ALA A 115 -17.74 0.42 1.43
N GLY A 116 -17.14 -0.22 2.43
CA GLY A 116 -16.60 -1.58 2.29
C GLY A 116 -15.28 -1.66 1.51
N VAL A 117 -14.60 -0.52 1.30
CA VAL A 117 -13.34 -0.45 0.57
C VAL A 117 -12.17 -0.87 1.47
N ILE A 118 -11.36 -1.81 1.00
CA ILE A 118 -10.15 -2.24 1.71
C ILE A 118 -9.11 -1.11 1.60
N ILE A 119 -8.59 -0.64 2.74
CA ILE A 119 -7.40 0.21 2.69
C ILE A 119 -6.16 -0.66 2.48
N ASN A 120 -5.20 -0.17 1.71
CA ASN A 120 -3.87 -0.76 1.69
C ASN A 120 -2.81 0.29 2.02
N THR A 121 -1.73 -0.14 2.64
CA THR A 121 -0.59 0.71 2.96
C THR A 121 0.58 0.40 2.03
N GLY A 122 1.60 1.22 1.99
CA GLY A 122 2.74 1.11 1.09
C GLY A 122 4.07 1.27 1.82
N GLU A 123 4.23 0.53 2.91
CA GLU A 123 5.34 0.67 3.86
C GLU A 123 6.72 0.36 3.26
N ASP A 124 6.76 -0.35 2.15
CA ASP A 124 7.95 -0.63 1.38
C ASP A 124 8.71 0.62 0.91
N ASN A 125 7.98 1.73 0.72
CA ASN A 125 8.57 2.91 0.09
C ASN A 125 9.68 3.55 0.92
N TYR A 126 9.61 3.53 2.24
CA TYR A 126 10.71 4.07 3.04
C TYR A 126 11.80 3.03 3.36
N LEU A 127 11.51 1.76 3.23
CA LEU A 127 12.54 0.72 3.27
C LEU A 127 13.49 0.79 2.07
N THR A 128 13.07 1.40 0.96
CA THR A 128 13.99 1.62 -0.18
C THR A 128 15.12 2.59 0.14
N THR A 129 14.95 3.41 1.17
CA THR A 129 15.95 4.38 1.63
C THR A 129 16.72 3.92 2.86
N ALA A 130 16.24 2.89 3.56
CA ALA A 130 16.84 2.35 4.79
C ALA A 130 17.34 0.91 4.58
N ASP A 131 18.18 0.44 5.48
CA ASP A 131 18.57 -0.97 5.53
C ASP A 131 17.39 -1.82 6.04
N ALA A 132 16.94 -2.76 5.21
CA ALA A 132 15.78 -3.57 5.54
C ALA A 132 16.03 -4.51 6.74
N VAL A 133 17.25 -4.95 6.97
CA VAL A 133 17.61 -5.79 8.12
C VAL A 133 17.49 -4.98 9.41
N GLU A 134 18.03 -3.77 9.43
CA GLU A 134 18.03 -2.90 10.61
C GLU A 134 16.68 -2.23 10.83
N ALA A 135 15.98 -1.86 9.76
CA ALA A 135 14.77 -1.05 9.80
C ALA A 135 13.45 -1.86 9.81
N ALA A 136 13.46 -3.18 9.77
CA ALA A 136 12.27 -4.03 9.74
C ALA A 136 11.24 -3.71 10.85
N HIS A 137 11.71 -3.35 12.04
CA HIS A 137 10.86 -2.96 13.17
C HIS A 137 10.08 -1.66 12.91
N THR A 138 10.57 -0.78 12.04
CA THR A 138 9.86 0.46 11.68
C THR A 138 8.65 0.17 10.79
N VAL A 139 8.72 -0.88 9.96
CA VAL A 139 7.57 -1.35 9.16
C VAL A 139 6.46 -1.82 10.07
N LEU A 140 6.77 -2.69 11.02
CA LEU A 140 5.79 -3.17 12.00
C LEU A 140 5.21 -2.02 12.83
N ALA A 141 6.04 -1.08 13.28
CA ALA A 141 5.56 0.09 14.02
C ALA A 141 4.62 0.95 13.16
N SER A 142 4.92 1.14 11.88
CA SER A 142 4.07 1.85 10.94
C SER A 142 2.74 1.13 10.70
N ASP A 143 2.74 -0.19 10.54
CA ASP A 143 1.51 -0.98 10.41
C ASP A 143 0.63 -0.85 11.66
N LEU A 144 1.20 -0.87 12.86
CA LEU A 144 0.46 -0.66 14.11
C LEU A 144 -0.11 0.77 14.22
N ILE A 145 0.62 1.80 13.76
CA ILE A 145 0.10 3.17 13.67
C ILE A 145 -1.05 3.24 12.66
N ASN A 146 -0.91 2.60 11.52
CA ASN A 146 -1.95 2.51 10.50
C ASN A 146 -3.19 1.79 11.01
N GLU A 147 -3.03 0.67 11.73
CA GLU A 147 -4.14 -0.04 12.37
C GLU A 147 -4.86 0.85 13.37
N GLN A 148 -4.13 1.50 14.28
CA GLN A 148 -4.75 2.37 15.29
C GLN A 148 -5.56 3.51 14.66
N LEU A 149 -5.03 4.15 13.64
CA LEU A 149 -5.75 5.21 12.92
C LEU A 149 -7.01 4.65 12.22
N ALA A 150 -6.94 3.41 11.70
CA ALA A 150 -8.07 2.74 11.07
C ALA A 150 -9.15 2.37 12.09
N LEU A 151 -8.78 1.81 13.24
CA LEU A 151 -9.69 1.49 14.33
C LEU A 151 -10.40 2.73 14.88
N LEU A 152 -9.67 3.83 15.07
CA LEU A 152 -10.23 5.12 15.47
C LEU A 152 -11.24 5.66 14.46
N ALA A 153 -11.04 5.40 13.18
CA ALA A 153 -11.96 5.75 12.11
C ALA A 153 -13.15 4.77 11.96
N GLY A 154 -13.21 3.71 12.77
CA GLY A 154 -14.25 2.68 12.69
C GLY A 154 -14.10 1.69 11.55
N LEU A 155 -12.92 1.59 10.93
CA LEU A 155 -12.65 0.62 9.88
C LEU A 155 -12.46 -0.78 10.50
N PRO A 156 -13.16 -1.82 10.03
CA PRO A 156 -12.97 -3.17 10.54
C PRO A 156 -11.62 -3.75 10.10
N GLN A 157 -11.07 -4.65 10.90
CA GLN A 157 -9.75 -5.25 10.64
C GLN A 157 -9.69 -5.97 9.29
N GLU A 158 -10.77 -6.60 8.87
CA GLU A 158 -10.88 -7.31 7.59
C GLU A 158 -10.71 -6.38 6.36
N GLN A 159 -10.87 -5.07 6.53
CA GLN A 159 -10.63 -4.07 5.49
C GLN A 159 -9.21 -3.46 5.55
N MET A 160 -8.31 -4.02 6.35
CA MET A 160 -6.95 -3.51 6.51
C MET A 160 -5.95 -4.35 5.69
N GLY A 161 -5.61 -3.87 4.51
CA GLY A 161 -4.53 -4.40 3.68
C GLY A 161 -3.21 -3.76 4.08
N LEU A 162 -2.78 -3.98 5.33
CA LEU A 162 -1.51 -3.44 5.83
C LEU A 162 -0.36 -4.00 4.99
N GLY A 163 0.43 -3.11 4.43
CA GLY A 163 1.50 -3.45 3.49
C GLY A 163 2.80 -3.72 4.22
N HIS A 164 3.37 -4.87 3.96
CA HIS A 164 4.68 -5.21 4.50
C HIS A 164 5.49 -5.99 3.48
N ALA A 165 6.77 -5.85 3.56
CA ALA A 165 7.79 -6.66 2.93
C ALA A 165 9.10 -6.38 3.62
N PHE A 166 10.06 -7.20 3.35
CA PHE A 166 11.41 -7.00 3.81
C PHE A 166 12.35 -6.58 2.67
N GLU A 167 11.91 -6.68 1.44
CA GLU A 167 12.69 -6.45 0.23
C GLU A 167 14.00 -7.24 0.23
N MET A 168 13.89 -8.57 0.12
CA MET A 168 15.02 -9.50 0.18
C MET A 168 16.17 -9.10 -0.74
N ASP A 169 17.30 -8.75 -0.15
CA ASP A 169 18.55 -8.58 -0.88
C ASP A 169 19.04 -9.96 -1.35
N PRO A 170 19.24 -10.17 -2.66
CA PRO A 170 19.75 -11.45 -3.17
C PRO A 170 21.17 -11.80 -2.69
N ALA A 171 21.92 -10.82 -2.20
CA ALA A 171 23.25 -11.02 -1.64
C ALA A 171 23.23 -11.38 -0.14
N LEU A 172 22.08 -11.24 0.51
CA LEU A 172 21.92 -11.46 1.93
C LEU A 172 21.76 -12.96 2.24
N GLU A 173 22.66 -13.51 3.05
CA GLU A 173 22.53 -14.88 3.53
C GLU A 173 21.24 -15.03 4.37
N ASN A 174 20.51 -16.11 4.13
CA ASN A 174 19.22 -16.38 4.77
C ASN A 174 18.12 -15.33 4.52
N GLY A 175 18.24 -14.48 3.51
CA GLY A 175 17.25 -13.45 3.19
C GLY A 175 15.81 -13.99 3.10
N PHE A 176 15.59 -15.17 2.50
CA PHE A 176 14.30 -15.83 2.46
C PHE A 176 13.73 -16.16 3.86
N LEU A 177 14.59 -16.58 4.81
CA LEU A 177 14.16 -16.86 6.18
C LEU A 177 13.80 -15.59 6.95
N LEU A 178 14.44 -14.47 6.63
CA LEU A 178 14.12 -13.16 7.22
C LEU A 178 12.78 -12.64 6.67
N GLU A 179 12.49 -12.87 5.39
CA GLU A 179 11.17 -12.57 4.80
C GLU A 179 10.07 -13.40 5.46
N LEU A 180 10.27 -14.70 5.64
CA LEU A 180 9.33 -15.57 6.35
C LEU A 180 9.10 -15.09 7.79
N ALA A 181 10.16 -14.65 8.49
CA ALA A 181 10.06 -14.12 9.83
C ALA A 181 9.16 -12.87 9.90
N GLN A 182 9.36 -11.93 8.98
CA GLN A 182 8.56 -10.71 8.90
C GLN A 182 7.10 -11.02 8.55
N ALA A 183 6.88 -11.82 7.52
CA ALA A 183 5.54 -12.12 7.04
C ALA A 183 4.71 -12.93 8.03
N GLN A 184 5.30 -13.94 8.67
CA GLN A 184 4.63 -14.75 9.69
C GLN A 184 4.30 -13.93 10.93
N MET A 185 5.26 -13.15 11.44
CA MET A 185 5.05 -12.25 12.57
C MET A 185 3.90 -11.27 12.31
N THR A 186 3.89 -10.64 11.15
CA THR A 186 2.83 -9.70 10.77
C THR A 186 1.47 -10.39 10.72
N ARG A 187 1.40 -11.60 10.15
CA ARG A 187 0.16 -12.40 10.12
C ARG A 187 -0.33 -12.78 11.52
N GLU A 188 0.57 -13.12 12.43
CA GLU A 188 0.21 -13.47 13.82
C GLU A 188 -0.28 -12.26 14.62
N ILE A 189 0.31 -11.08 14.39
CA ILE A 189 -0.11 -9.83 15.04
C ILE A 189 -1.47 -9.34 14.50
N PHE A 190 -1.71 -9.47 13.20
CA PHE A 190 -2.94 -9.01 12.53
C PHE A 190 -3.75 -10.17 11.93
N PRO A 191 -4.29 -11.09 12.76
CA PRO A 191 -4.86 -12.35 12.28
C PRO A 191 -6.10 -12.18 11.39
N LYS A 192 -6.85 -11.10 11.56
CA LYS A 192 -8.06 -10.80 10.79
C LYS A 192 -7.82 -9.86 9.61
N ALA A 193 -6.69 -9.16 9.59
CA ALA A 193 -6.41 -8.20 8.54
C ALA A 193 -6.17 -8.91 7.19
N THR A 194 -6.60 -8.26 6.13
CA THR A 194 -6.37 -8.77 4.76
C THR A 194 -4.89 -8.88 4.47
N LEU A 195 -4.07 -7.99 4.98
CA LEU A 195 -2.63 -7.87 4.74
C LEU A 195 -2.25 -7.85 3.27
N LYS A 196 -1.33 -6.99 2.91
CA LYS A 196 -0.76 -6.90 1.56
C LYS A 196 0.73 -7.21 1.64
N TYR A 197 1.15 -8.27 0.98
CA TYR A 197 2.56 -8.60 0.86
C TYR A 197 3.14 -7.98 -0.42
N MET A 198 4.28 -7.30 -0.28
CA MET A 198 4.89 -6.50 -1.34
C MET A 198 5.82 -7.34 -2.23
N PRO A 199 6.19 -6.88 -3.42
CA PRO A 199 7.13 -7.56 -4.31
C PRO A 199 8.57 -7.11 -4.05
N PRO A 200 9.57 -7.83 -4.59
CA PRO A 200 11.00 -7.53 -4.43
C PRO A 200 11.48 -6.37 -5.33
N THR A 201 10.86 -5.21 -5.27
CA THR A 201 11.08 -4.11 -6.23
C THR A 201 12.50 -3.54 -6.20
N LYS A 202 13.06 -3.35 -5.00
CA LYS A 202 14.36 -2.67 -4.79
C LYS A 202 15.52 -3.35 -5.51
N PHE A 203 15.50 -4.66 -5.59
CA PHE A 203 16.59 -5.46 -6.14
C PHE A 203 16.33 -6.03 -7.53
N MET A 204 15.28 -5.56 -8.20
CA MET A 204 15.02 -5.88 -9.60
C MET A 204 16.03 -5.17 -10.51
N THR A 205 16.65 -5.93 -11.42
CA THR A 205 17.75 -5.44 -12.27
C THR A 205 17.43 -5.49 -13.76
N GLY A 206 16.24 -5.91 -14.15
CA GLY A 206 15.90 -6.17 -15.55
C GLY A 206 16.40 -7.52 -16.08
N ASN A 207 17.14 -8.28 -15.28
CA ASN A 207 17.45 -9.67 -15.61
C ASN A 207 16.21 -10.52 -15.33
N ILE A 208 15.51 -10.93 -16.39
CA ILE A 208 14.22 -11.63 -16.30
C ILE A 208 14.32 -12.98 -15.56
N PHE A 209 15.42 -13.71 -15.68
CA PHE A 209 15.62 -14.96 -14.98
C PHE A 209 15.78 -14.75 -13.47
N LYS A 210 16.59 -13.77 -13.09
CA LYS A 210 16.76 -13.41 -11.68
C LYS A 210 15.48 -12.85 -11.11
N GLY A 211 14.81 -11.94 -11.80
CA GLY A 211 13.53 -11.37 -11.39
C GLY A 211 12.47 -12.43 -11.20
N HIS A 212 12.37 -13.40 -12.12
CA HIS A 212 11.42 -14.50 -11.99
C HIS A 212 11.67 -15.38 -10.76
N LEU A 213 12.93 -15.65 -10.40
CA LEU A 213 13.27 -16.37 -9.17
C LEU A 213 12.96 -15.55 -7.91
N GLN A 214 13.23 -14.25 -7.93
CA GLN A 214 12.89 -13.36 -6.81
C GLN A 214 11.37 -13.31 -6.60
N ASP A 215 10.59 -13.15 -7.67
CA ASP A 215 9.12 -13.20 -7.61
C ASP A 215 8.63 -14.55 -7.06
N ALA A 216 9.23 -15.66 -7.47
CA ALA A 216 8.88 -16.98 -6.94
C ALA A 216 9.09 -17.08 -5.43
N LEU A 217 10.24 -16.62 -4.92
CA LEU A 217 10.52 -16.60 -3.48
C LEU A 217 9.50 -15.75 -2.70
N PHE A 218 9.15 -14.58 -3.22
CA PHE A 218 8.15 -13.73 -2.58
C PHE A 218 6.74 -14.33 -2.64
N ASN A 219 6.36 -14.93 -3.76
CA ASN A 219 5.09 -15.65 -3.87
C ASN A 219 5.03 -16.86 -2.89
N MET A 220 6.16 -17.54 -2.68
CA MET A 220 6.26 -18.61 -1.68
C MET A 220 6.05 -18.06 -0.26
N VAL A 221 6.66 -16.94 0.10
CA VAL A 221 6.44 -16.30 1.40
C VAL A 221 4.97 -15.95 1.57
N GLY A 222 4.36 -15.32 0.57
CA GLY A 222 2.96 -14.89 0.61
C GLY A 222 1.99 -16.04 0.86
N ILE A 223 2.12 -17.15 0.12
CA ILE A 223 1.23 -18.33 0.30
C ILE A 223 1.53 -19.08 1.60
N TRP A 224 2.79 -19.22 1.98
CA TRP A 224 3.17 -19.94 3.19
C TRP A 224 2.65 -19.26 4.47
N THR A 225 2.66 -17.94 4.49
CA THR A 225 2.25 -17.14 5.64
C THR A 225 0.81 -16.60 5.52
N ASN A 226 0.03 -17.15 4.57
CA ASN A 226 -1.39 -16.84 4.39
C ASN A 226 -1.67 -15.33 4.25
N GLN A 227 -0.95 -14.64 3.37
CA GLN A 227 -1.21 -13.23 3.06
C GLN A 227 -2.47 -13.08 2.20
N GLY A 228 -3.30 -12.07 2.48
CA GLY A 228 -4.57 -11.89 1.79
C GLY A 228 -4.44 -11.25 0.40
N ILE A 229 -3.46 -10.38 0.21
CA ILE A 229 -3.15 -9.74 -1.07
C ILE A 229 -1.67 -9.92 -1.36
N GLN A 230 -1.35 -10.54 -2.50
CA GLN A 230 0.00 -10.58 -3.04
C GLN A 230 0.13 -9.55 -4.15
N LEU A 231 0.94 -8.54 -3.94
CA LEU A 231 1.34 -7.62 -5.01
C LEU A 231 2.42 -8.30 -5.84
N LEU A 232 2.19 -8.41 -7.15
CA LEU A 232 3.12 -9.11 -8.04
C LEU A 232 4.23 -8.18 -8.51
N GLY A 233 5.48 -8.62 -8.34
CA GLY A 233 6.64 -7.99 -8.95
C GLY A 233 6.70 -8.28 -10.45
N MET A 234 7.26 -7.35 -11.19
CA MET A 234 7.52 -7.51 -12.62
C MET A 234 9.03 -7.60 -12.85
N PRO A 235 9.53 -8.54 -13.65
CA PRO A 235 10.97 -8.72 -13.85
C PRO A 235 11.70 -7.47 -14.32
N THR A 236 11.00 -6.50 -14.90
CA THR A 236 11.52 -5.25 -15.44
C THR A 236 11.07 -4.00 -14.69
N GLU A 237 10.29 -4.12 -13.61
CA GLU A 237 9.93 -2.95 -12.79
C GLU A 237 11.19 -2.31 -12.21
N ALA A 238 11.13 -1.04 -11.82
CA ALA A 238 12.27 -0.21 -11.45
C ALA A 238 13.26 0.09 -12.60
N ILE A 239 13.17 -0.55 -13.75
CA ILE A 239 14.00 -0.28 -14.95
C ILE A 239 13.20 0.54 -15.98
N HIS A 240 11.99 0.09 -16.28
CA HIS A 240 11.05 0.79 -17.17
C HIS A 240 9.62 0.34 -16.86
N THR A 241 8.64 0.99 -17.51
CA THR A 241 7.25 0.53 -17.42
C THR A 241 7.13 -0.90 -17.94
N PRO A 242 6.66 -1.86 -17.14
CA PRO A 242 6.60 -3.26 -17.54
C PRO A 242 5.71 -3.49 -18.77
N PHE A 243 6.17 -4.33 -19.67
CA PHE A 243 5.41 -4.78 -20.84
C PHE A 243 4.31 -5.78 -20.44
N MET A 244 3.41 -6.06 -21.36
CA MET A 244 2.36 -7.08 -21.13
C MET A 244 2.95 -8.48 -20.94
N SER A 245 4.09 -8.79 -21.57
CA SER A 245 4.83 -10.04 -21.36
C SER A 245 5.33 -10.19 -19.92
N ASP A 246 5.82 -9.10 -19.33
CA ASP A 246 6.33 -9.11 -17.94
C ASP A 246 5.19 -9.39 -16.97
N ARG A 247 4.05 -8.75 -17.18
CA ARG A 247 2.82 -8.99 -16.39
C ARG A 247 2.33 -10.42 -16.52
N PHE A 248 2.38 -10.97 -17.74
CA PHE A 248 2.02 -12.36 -17.98
C PHE A 248 2.94 -13.30 -17.21
N LEU A 249 4.25 -13.13 -17.29
CA LEU A 249 5.23 -13.95 -16.58
C LEU A 249 5.05 -13.87 -15.06
N ALA A 250 4.81 -12.69 -14.51
CA ALA A 250 4.57 -12.52 -13.07
C ALA A 250 3.30 -13.26 -12.62
N ILE A 251 2.20 -13.16 -13.38
CA ILE A 251 0.94 -13.86 -13.07
C ILE A 251 1.12 -15.39 -13.17
N GLU A 252 1.77 -15.90 -14.22
CA GLU A 252 2.01 -17.34 -14.37
C GLU A 252 2.92 -17.89 -13.26
N ASN A 253 3.94 -17.12 -12.84
CA ASN A 253 4.78 -17.45 -11.69
C ASN A 253 3.93 -17.59 -10.41
N ALA A 254 3.11 -16.58 -10.09
CA ALA A 254 2.25 -16.62 -8.92
C ALA A 254 1.26 -17.78 -8.95
N LYS A 255 0.58 -18.01 -10.07
CA LYS A 255 -0.35 -19.13 -10.25
C LYS A 255 0.32 -20.47 -10.03
N TYR A 256 1.52 -20.63 -10.59
CA TYR A 256 2.31 -21.86 -10.42
C TYR A 256 2.64 -22.11 -8.95
N ILE A 257 3.19 -21.11 -8.26
CA ILE A 257 3.58 -21.21 -6.85
C ILE A 257 2.34 -21.45 -5.97
N PHE A 258 1.29 -20.63 -6.10
CA PHE A 258 0.09 -20.74 -5.26
C PHE A 258 -0.63 -22.08 -5.44
N SER A 259 -0.64 -22.64 -6.65
CA SER A 259 -1.22 -23.95 -6.90
C SER A 259 -0.40 -25.07 -6.26
N ASN A 260 0.92 -25.04 -6.42
CA ASN A 260 1.81 -26.09 -5.93
C ASN A 260 1.99 -26.07 -4.40
N MET A 261 1.87 -24.90 -3.78
CA MET A 261 2.14 -24.70 -2.36
C MET A 261 0.89 -24.36 -1.56
N LYS A 262 -0.30 -24.64 -2.09
CA LYS A 262 -1.59 -24.19 -1.55
C LYS A 262 -1.75 -24.40 -0.03
N ASN A 263 -1.31 -25.53 0.49
CA ASN A 263 -1.51 -25.92 1.89
C ASN A 263 -0.21 -25.94 2.69
N ILE A 264 0.86 -25.35 2.18
CA ILE A 264 2.19 -25.47 2.82
C ILE A 264 2.21 -24.91 4.25
N GLY A 265 1.45 -23.86 4.51
CA GLY A 265 1.36 -23.26 5.85
C GLY A 265 0.70 -24.18 6.89
N ASP A 266 -0.17 -25.10 6.45
CA ASP A 266 -0.82 -26.07 7.32
C ASP A 266 0.02 -27.31 7.54
N GLU A 267 0.97 -27.60 6.63
CA GLU A 267 1.80 -28.81 6.66
C GLU A 267 3.18 -28.60 7.31
N MET A 268 3.62 -27.35 7.49
CA MET A 268 4.97 -27.04 7.96
C MET A 268 4.97 -25.99 9.06
N GLU A 269 5.67 -26.28 10.15
CA GLU A 269 5.87 -25.35 11.25
C GLU A 269 7.32 -24.84 11.28
N PHE A 270 7.49 -23.59 11.72
CA PHE A 270 8.81 -23.02 11.95
C PHE A 270 9.42 -23.53 13.26
N LYS A 271 10.66 -23.98 13.19
CA LYS A 271 11.39 -24.53 14.32
C LYS A 271 11.50 -23.53 15.47
N GLU A 272 11.16 -23.99 16.70
CA GLU A 272 11.42 -23.22 17.92
C GLU A 272 12.93 -22.96 18.10
N GLY A 273 13.27 -21.70 18.42
CA GLY A 273 14.66 -21.26 18.51
C GLY A 273 15.42 -21.21 17.17
N GLY A 274 14.74 -21.46 16.04
CA GLY A 274 15.30 -21.28 14.70
C GLY A 274 15.38 -19.82 14.28
N ILE A 275 16.04 -19.57 13.15
CA ILE A 275 16.30 -18.21 12.62
C ILE A 275 14.99 -17.41 12.48
N ILE A 276 13.92 -17.99 11.93
CA ILE A 276 12.65 -17.33 11.68
C ILE A 276 12.03 -16.81 12.98
N LYS A 277 11.84 -17.68 13.97
CA LYS A 277 11.22 -17.29 15.25
C LYS A 277 12.11 -16.37 16.09
N THR A 278 13.42 -16.55 16.03
CA THR A 278 14.38 -15.66 16.71
C THR A 278 14.33 -14.26 16.11
N ARG A 279 14.35 -14.15 14.78
CA ARG A 279 14.26 -12.87 14.08
C ARG A 279 12.93 -12.17 14.31
N ALA A 280 11.82 -12.89 14.25
CA ALA A 280 10.50 -12.34 14.54
C ALA A 280 10.42 -11.69 15.93
N LYS A 281 10.97 -12.36 16.97
CA LYS A 281 11.05 -11.82 18.34
C LYS A 281 11.92 -10.57 18.42
N GLU A 282 13.07 -10.56 17.75
CA GLU A 282 13.95 -9.39 17.70
C GLU A 282 13.23 -8.17 17.09
N VAL A 283 12.61 -8.34 15.92
CA VAL A 283 11.88 -7.26 15.25
C VAL A 283 10.72 -6.77 16.11
N LEU A 284 9.96 -7.68 16.72
CA LEU A 284 8.86 -7.34 17.60
C LEU A 284 9.34 -6.52 18.83
N ASN A 285 10.40 -6.95 19.48
CA ASN A 285 10.94 -6.23 20.64
C ASN A 285 11.39 -4.81 20.24
N ASN A 286 12.12 -4.68 19.15
CA ASN A 286 12.57 -3.38 18.65
C ASN A 286 11.38 -2.48 18.26
N ALA A 287 10.31 -3.04 17.70
CA ALA A 287 9.09 -2.29 17.41
C ALA A 287 8.39 -1.82 18.68
N ILE A 288 8.34 -2.66 19.73
CA ILE A 288 7.77 -2.28 21.05
C ILE A 288 8.58 -1.13 21.66
N GLU A 289 9.90 -1.20 21.66
CA GLU A 289 10.77 -0.14 22.16
C GLU A 289 10.54 1.18 21.39
N LEU A 290 10.45 1.10 20.06
CA LEU A 290 10.15 2.25 19.21
C LEU A 290 8.79 2.84 19.55
N LEU A 291 7.74 2.03 19.68
CA LEU A 291 6.39 2.51 20.01
C LEU A 291 6.31 3.12 21.42
N GLN A 292 7.02 2.58 22.40
CA GLN A 292 7.14 3.18 23.74
C GLN A 292 7.81 4.55 23.66
N LYS A 293 8.86 4.68 22.87
CA LYS A 293 9.52 5.96 22.62
C LYS A 293 8.57 6.96 21.93
N LEU A 294 7.84 6.51 20.90
CA LEU A 294 6.85 7.33 20.21
C LEU A 294 5.73 7.79 21.15
N THR A 295 5.30 6.94 22.06
CA THR A 295 4.29 7.30 23.07
C THR A 295 4.78 8.39 24.01
N SER A 296 6.05 8.36 24.41
CA SER A 296 6.63 9.35 25.29
C SER A 296 6.99 10.68 24.61
N GLU A 297 7.49 10.63 23.37
CA GLU A 297 7.95 11.79 22.61
C GLU A 297 6.85 12.41 21.73
N GLY A 298 5.88 11.64 21.31
CA GLY A 298 4.86 11.99 20.32
C GLY A 298 5.30 11.75 18.88
N LEU A 299 4.36 11.28 18.06
CA LEU A 299 4.59 10.94 16.66
C LEU A 299 5.17 12.10 15.84
N PHE A 300 4.67 13.31 16.04
CA PHE A 300 5.15 14.47 15.28
C PHE A 300 6.61 14.80 15.58
N ASN A 301 7.03 14.67 16.82
CA ASN A 301 8.44 14.88 17.21
C ASN A 301 9.33 13.80 16.59
N ALA A 302 8.85 12.57 16.52
CA ALA A 302 9.57 11.46 15.90
C ALA A 302 9.76 11.70 14.39
N LEU A 303 8.74 12.18 13.70
CA LEU A 303 8.80 12.52 12.27
C LEU A 303 9.76 13.71 12.01
N GLU A 304 9.78 14.72 12.91
CA GLU A 304 10.76 15.80 12.81
C GLU A 304 12.20 15.32 12.99
N LYS A 305 12.43 14.31 13.82
CA LYS A 305 13.74 13.70 14.04
C LYS A 305 14.18 12.72 12.94
N GLY A 306 13.27 12.30 12.08
CA GLY A 306 13.54 11.34 10.99
C GLY A 306 13.61 9.89 11.44
N ILE A 307 12.84 9.49 12.46
CA ILE A 307 12.86 8.11 12.96
C ILE A 307 12.41 7.09 11.92
N PHE A 308 11.55 7.50 10.97
CA PHE A 308 11.10 6.64 9.89
C PHE A 308 11.93 6.92 8.61
N GLY A 309 12.81 6.00 8.26
CA GLY A 309 13.60 6.02 7.03
C GLY A 309 14.57 7.21 6.91
N ASP A 310 15.01 7.80 8.03
CA ASP A 310 15.87 8.99 8.10
C ASP A 310 15.32 10.24 7.39
N VAL A 311 14.02 10.23 7.09
CA VAL A 311 13.35 11.33 6.43
C VAL A 311 12.78 12.31 7.47
N LYS A 312 13.42 13.46 7.61
CA LYS A 312 12.97 14.54 8.51
C LYS A 312 11.88 15.37 7.87
N ARG A 313 10.81 15.63 8.62
CA ARG A 313 9.70 16.48 8.16
C ARG A 313 9.35 17.52 9.24
N SER A 314 9.25 18.78 8.83
CA SER A 314 8.88 19.86 9.74
C SER A 314 7.40 19.79 10.09
N ARG A 315 7.07 20.01 11.37
CA ARG A 315 5.67 20.10 11.84
C ARG A 315 4.91 21.25 11.19
N THR A 316 5.58 22.36 10.96
CA THR A 316 5.00 23.58 10.38
C THR A 316 5.28 23.73 8.88
N GLY A 317 5.92 22.73 8.28
CA GLY A 317 6.24 22.70 6.86
C GLY A 317 5.35 21.71 6.10
N GLY A 318 5.73 21.49 4.86
CA GLY A 318 5.04 20.55 3.97
C GLY A 318 3.84 21.15 3.24
N LYS A 319 3.40 20.46 2.20
CA LYS A 319 2.27 20.87 1.36
C LYS A 319 0.94 20.74 2.11
N GLY A 320 0.03 21.65 1.84
CA GLY A 320 -1.34 21.58 2.34
C GLY A 320 -1.53 22.04 3.80
N LEU A 321 -0.51 22.56 4.48
CA LEU A 321 -0.62 23.08 5.85
C LEU A 321 -1.68 24.19 5.97
N SER A 322 -1.72 25.12 5.04
CA SER A 322 -2.67 26.23 5.01
C SER A 322 -4.11 25.82 4.65
N GLY A 323 -4.37 24.53 4.60
CA GLY A 323 -5.66 24.00 4.20
C GLY A 323 -5.86 24.10 2.69
N VAL A 324 -7.11 24.22 2.26
CA VAL A 324 -7.44 24.35 0.84
C VAL A 324 -7.09 25.75 0.40
N VAL A 325 -5.93 25.91 -0.19
CA VAL A 325 -5.47 27.12 -0.83
C VAL A 325 -6.34 27.41 -2.07
N ALA A 326 -6.19 28.58 -2.67
CA ALA A 326 -6.91 28.96 -3.88
C ALA A 326 -6.91 27.83 -4.93
N LYS A 327 -8.10 27.42 -5.32
CA LYS A 327 -8.29 26.37 -6.33
C LYS A 327 -8.24 26.96 -7.73
N GLY A 328 -7.72 26.20 -8.68
CA GLY A 328 -7.78 26.58 -10.08
C GLY A 328 -9.23 26.75 -10.55
N SER A 329 -9.44 27.57 -11.59
CA SER A 329 -10.78 27.83 -12.14
C SER A 329 -11.49 26.57 -12.67
N ASN A 330 -10.74 25.55 -13.00
CA ASN A 330 -11.21 24.25 -13.49
C ASN A 330 -11.38 23.19 -12.39
N TYR A 331 -11.18 23.55 -11.12
CA TYR A 331 -11.43 22.62 -10.01
C TYR A 331 -12.93 22.38 -9.84
N MET A 332 -13.32 21.11 -9.82
CA MET A 332 -14.67 20.67 -9.56
C MET A 332 -14.74 19.93 -8.22
N ASN A 333 -15.58 20.40 -7.30
CA ASN A 333 -15.87 19.66 -6.09
C ASN A 333 -16.80 18.48 -6.41
N PRO A 334 -16.35 17.23 -6.26
CA PRO A 334 -17.16 16.07 -6.65
C PRO A 334 -18.41 15.90 -5.79
N PHE A 335 -18.37 16.32 -4.52
CA PHE A 335 -19.50 16.14 -3.58
C PHE A 335 -20.73 16.91 -4.01
N ILE A 336 -20.58 18.13 -4.51
CA ILE A 336 -21.70 18.95 -4.94
C ILE A 336 -22.45 18.28 -6.08
N ASN A 337 -21.73 17.76 -7.08
CA ASN A 337 -22.33 17.08 -8.22
C ASN A 337 -22.99 15.75 -7.82
N LEU A 338 -22.33 14.96 -6.96
CA LEU A 338 -22.85 13.70 -6.46
C LEU A 338 -24.11 13.90 -5.59
N MET A 339 -24.14 14.95 -4.78
CA MET A 339 -25.33 15.30 -3.98
C MET A 339 -26.50 15.78 -4.83
N LYS A 340 -26.23 16.54 -5.89
CA LYS A 340 -27.28 17.01 -6.81
C LYS A 340 -27.91 15.87 -7.61
N GLY A 341 -27.16 14.85 -7.99
CA GLY A 341 -27.64 13.67 -8.71
C GLY A 341 -28.50 12.71 -7.87
N ARG A 342 -28.62 12.93 -6.57
CA ARG A 342 -29.42 12.12 -5.64
C ARG A 342 -30.79 12.73 -5.27
N LYS A 343 -31.15 13.82 -5.90
CA LYS A 343 -32.50 14.38 -5.85
C LYS A 343 -33.35 13.77 -6.95
#